data_80bba85a191d4cb4e05d7fca76d1774c
#
_entry.id   80bba85a191d4cb4e05d7fca76d1774c
#
_cell.length_a   1.000
_cell.length_b   1.000
_cell.length_c   1.000
_cell.angle_alpha   90.00
_cell.angle_beta   90.00
_cell.angle_gamma   90.00
#
_symmetry.space_group_name_H-M   'P 1'
#
loop_
_entity.id
_entity.type
_entity.pdbx_description
1 polymer ?
#
loop_
_entity_poly.entity_id
_entity_poly.type
_entity_poly.pdbx_seq_one_letter_code
_entity_poly.pdbx_strand_id
1 'polypeptide(L)' 'MKIKIDEKADALYLRIDDSTIIESEEVTPGIIIDFNSNNQVVGVEILNLSKRSSVINYHSLQYEIA' A
#
# COMPACT_ATOMS: atom_id res chain seq x y z
N MET A 1 -1.88 -10.18 -7.19
CA MET A 1 -2.10 -9.05 -6.26
C MET A 1 -1.75 -9.48 -4.85
N LYS A 2 -1.07 -8.63 -4.10
CA LYS A 2 -0.60 -8.98 -2.76
C LYS A 2 -0.84 -7.81 -1.80
N ILE A 3 -1.35 -8.11 -0.62
CA ILE A 3 -1.49 -7.14 0.45
C ILE A 3 -0.61 -7.56 1.62
N LYS A 4 0.17 -6.63 2.14
CA LYS A 4 1.00 -6.83 3.31
C LYS A 4 0.65 -5.78 4.36
N ILE A 5 0.36 -6.24 5.57
CA ILE A 5 0.10 -5.37 6.71
C ILE A 5 1.25 -5.55 7.69
N ASP A 6 1.91 -4.45 8.04
CA ASP A 6 3.03 -4.43 8.97
C ASP A 6 2.62 -3.61 10.20
N GLU A 7 2.28 -4.31 11.28
CA GLU A 7 1.84 -3.65 12.52
C GLU A 7 2.96 -2.82 13.15
N LYS A 8 4.18 -3.30 13.11
CA LYS A 8 5.33 -2.60 13.69
C LYS A 8 5.61 -1.30 12.96
N ALA A 9 5.54 -1.32 11.64
CA ALA A 9 5.73 -0.14 10.81
C ALA A 9 4.47 0.70 10.70
N ASP A 10 3.33 0.20 11.19
CA ASP A 10 2.03 0.86 11.11
C ASP A 10 1.67 1.19 9.65
N ALA A 11 1.87 0.21 8.75
CA ALA A 11 1.80 0.42 7.32
C ALA A 11 1.03 -0.71 6.61
N LEU A 12 0.43 -0.36 5.48
CA LEU A 12 -0.21 -1.31 4.56
C LEU A 12 0.41 -1.15 3.19
N TYR A 13 0.73 -2.26 2.54
CA TYR A 13 1.27 -2.26 1.19
C TYR A 13 0.42 -3.12 0.27
N LEU A 14 -0.02 -2.55 -0.85
CA LEU A 14 -0.70 -3.26 -1.93
C LEU A 14 0.22 -3.35 -3.12
N ARG A 15 0.52 -4.58 -3.56
CA ARG A 15 1.29 -4.84 -4.77
C ARG A 15 0.34 -5.40 -5.83
N ILE A 16 0.23 -4.70 -6.96
CA ILE A 16 -0.72 -5.06 -8.02
C ILE A 16 -0.21 -6.22 -8.85
N ASP A 17 1.07 -6.17 -9.24
CA ASP A 17 1.71 -7.22 -10.01
C ASP A 17 3.21 -7.32 -9.68
N ASP A 18 3.94 -8.21 -10.36
CA ASP A 18 5.37 -8.44 -10.12
C ASP A 18 6.29 -7.62 -11.00
N SER A 19 5.78 -6.57 -11.66
CA SER A 19 6.61 -5.66 -12.46
C SER A 19 7.73 -5.06 -11.63
N THR A 20 8.89 -4.86 -12.26
CA THR A 20 10.01 -4.20 -11.60
C THR A 20 9.66 -2.75 -11.31
N ILE A 21 9.86 -2.34 -10.06
CA ILE A 21 9.67 -0.96 -9.65
C ILE A 21 10.86 -0.12 -10.10
N ILE A 22 10.60 0.93 -10.88
CA ILE A 22 11.62 1.83 -11.40
C ILE A 22 11.68 3.10 -10.55
N GLU A 23 10.53 3.56 -10.07
CA GLU A 23 10.41 4.82 -9.36
C GLU A 23 9.34 4.71 -8.28
N SER A 24 9.57 5.39 -7.16
CA SER A 24 8.59 5.51 -6.08
C SER A 24 8.43 6.99 -5.75
N GLU A 25 7.20 7.42 -5.52
CA GLU A 25 6.88 8.82 -5.24
C GLU A 25 5.93 8.93 -4.05
N GLU A 26 6.27 9.78 -3.10
CA GLU A 26 5.36 10.13 -2.02
C GLU A 26 4.42 11.24 -2.52
N VAL A 27 3.23 10.85 -2.96
CA VAL A 27 2.27 11.76 -3.63
C VAL A 27 1.55 12.69 -2.66
N THR A 28 1.47 12.29 -1.41
CA THR A 28 0.94 13.08 -0.29
C THR A 28 1.54 12.47 0.98
N PRO A 29 1.59 13.19 2.11
CA PRO A 29 2.20 12.64 3.32
C PRO A 29 1.67 11.25 3.68
N GLY A 30 2.57 10.28 3.70
CA GLY A 30 2.26 8.90 4.08
C GLY A 30 1.64 8.03 2.99
N ILE A 31 1.51 8.52 1.74
CA ILE A 31 1.04 7.72 0.60
C ILE A 31 2.14 7.65 -0.44
N ILE A 32 2.69 6.46 -0.65
CA ILE A 32 3.79 6.23 -1.59
C ILE A 32 3.28 5.36 -2.72
N ILE A 33 3.54 5.79 -3.95
CA ILE A 33 3.15 5.07 -5.16
C ILE A 33 4.40 4.56 -5.85
N ASP A 34 4.40 3.28 -6.24
CA ASP A 34 5.48 2.65 -7.00
C ASP A 34 5.09 2.52 -8.46
N PHE A 35 6.00 2.88 -9.35
CA PHE A 35 5.79 2.85 -10.80
C PHE A 35 6.74 1.89 -11.49
N ASN A 36 6.29 1.24 -12.56
CA ASN A 36 7.12 0.43 -13.44
C ASN A 36 7.69 1.27 -14.58
N SER A 37 8.43 0.61 -15.49
CA SER A 37 9.06 1.28 -16.65
C SER A 37 8.06 1.89 -17.63
N ASN A 38 6.82 1.45 -17.61
CA ASN A 38 5.74 1.99 -18.44
C ASN A 38 4.95 3.10 -17.74
N ASN A 39 5.48 3.58 -16.61
CA ASN A 39 4.84 4.62 -15.79
C ASN A 39 3.45 4.20 -15.27
N GLN A 40 3.26 2.90 -15.06
CA GLN A 40 2.04 2.36 -14.49
C GLN A 40 2.22 2.16 -12.99
N VAL A 41 1.15 2.37 -12.22
CA VAL A 41 1.14 2.12 -10.77
C VAL A 41 1.15 0.61 -10.55
N VAL A 42 2.15 0.11 -9.82
CA VAL A 42 2.27 -1.31 -9.49
C VAL A 42 2.27 -1.57 -7.98
N GLY A 43 2.38 -0.53 -7.18
CA GLY A 43 2.34 -0.65 -5.72
C GLY A 43 1.86 0.62 -5.06
N VAL A 44 1.22 0.46 -3.91
CA VAL A 44 0.74 1.57 -3.08
C VAL A 44 1.06 1.25 -1.62
N GLU A 45 1.74 2.16 -0.93
CA GLU A 45 2.02 2.04 0.49
C GLU A 45 1.33 3.14 1.26
N ILE A 46 0.66 2.77 2.34
CA ILE A 46 -0.01 3.71 3.23
C ILE A 46 0.64 3.62 4.60
N LEU A 47 1.23 4.72 5.05
CA LEU A 47 1.93 4.82 6.33
C LEU A 47 1.00 5.42 7.40
N ASN A 48 1.37 5.20 8.65
CA ASN A 48 0.67 5.76 9.80
C ASN A 48 -0.81 5.39 9.83
N LEU A 49 -1.12 4.13 9.59
CA LEU A 49 -2.49 3.62 9.54
C LEU A 49 -3.29 3.96 10.80
N SER A 50 -2.71 3.76 11.97
CA SER A 50 -3.39 3.99 13.25
C SER A 50 -3.78 5.45 13.46
N LYS A 51 -3.09 6.37 12.78
CA LYS A 51 -3.39 7.80 12.84
C LYS A 51 -4.44 8.22 11.83
N ARG A 52 -4.75 7.36 10.86
CA ARG A 52 -5.77 7.65 9.84
C ARG A 52 -7.15 7.21 10.28
N SER A 53 -7.20 6.22 11.18
CA SER A 53 -8.45 5.71 11.74
C SER A 53 -8.20 5.14 13.12
N SER A 54 -9.05 5.47 14.09
CA SER A 54 -8.93 4.96 15.47
C SER A 54 -9.46 3.53 15.62
N VAL A 55 -10.05 2.96 14.56
CA VAL A 55 -10.72 1.65 14.61
C VAL A 55 -10.12 0.62 13.66
N ILE A 56 -8.86 0.80 13.26
CA ILE A 56 -8.20 -0.16 12.40
C ILE A 56 -7.97 -1.48 13.13
N ASN A 57 -8.38 -2.58 12.49
CA ASN A 57 -8.08 -3.93 12.93
C ASN A 57 -7.11 -4.57 11.93
N TYR A 58 -5.83 -4.68 12.32
CA TYR A 58 -4.77 -5.23 11.45
C TYR A 58 -4.95 -6.72 11.16
N HIS A 59 -5.77 -7.41 11.93
CA HIS A 59 -5.98 -8.85 11.81
C HIS A 59 -7.23 -9.20 11.03
N SER A 60 -7.94 -8.20 10.50
CA SER A 60 -9.16 -8.42 9.74
C SER A 60 -9.09 -7.65 8.42
N LEU A 61 -9.15 -8.39 7.32
CA LEU A 61 -9.20 -7.85 5.98
C LEU A 61 -10.36 -8.49 5.24
N GLN A 62 -11.27 -7.67 4.72
CA GLN A 62 -12.33 -8.14 3.85
C GLN A 62 -11.98 -7.79 2.42
N TYR A 63 -12.21 -8.75 1.53
CA TYR A 63 -11.94 -8.54 0.12
C TYR A 63 -13.15 -9.09 -0.65
N GLU A 64 -13.58 -8.35 -1.65
CA GLU A 64 -14.81 -8.63 -2.38
C GLU A 64 -14.59 -8.43 -3.87
N ILE A 65 -15.11 -9.36 -4.66
CA ILE A 65 -15.15 -9.24 -6.11
C ILE A 65 -16.56 -8.77 -6.49
N ALA A 66 -16.61 -7.61 -7.13
CA ALA A 66 -17.88 -7.02 -7.55
C ALA A 66 -18.48 -7.77 -8.75
#